data_251b360535cc0c6c73d16af396134920
#
_entry.id   251b360535cc0c6c73d16af396134920
#
_cell.length_a   1.000
_cell.length_b   1.000
_cell.length_c   1.000
_cell.angle_alpha   90.00
_cell.angle_beta   90.00
_cell.angle_gamma   90.00
#
_symmetry.space_group_name_H-M   'P 1'
#
loop_
_entity.id
_entity.type
_entity.pdbx_description
1 polymer ?
#
loop_
_entity_poly.entity_id
_entity_poly.type
_entity_poly.pdbx_seq_one_letter_code
_entity_poly.pdbx_strand_id
1 'polypeptide(L)'
;MWVLFGVVLILFSIVKTKIVHYSSLCYFPLTFLAAWQVSRIDDGKVHLKRWVLRITGFTGVLLSIAIMLLPLVGIWKDRLIPYIDDEFAVANLQAAVNWSYLECLYGGIYLAGIIVTLVWLKRNFQKGMLLLISLQLFIIQVAMNHFVPKVEAYSQKAAVDFYKSLAGQDVYLAPLDFVSYGYLFYSEKQPSTQPAYYEQKREWLLNGAVDKPVYFITKITSEPQWSAHPNLVKLGEQNGFVFYKRR
;
A
#
# COMPACT_ATOMS: atom_id res chain seq x y z
N MET A 1 29.13 4.78 -9.68
CA MET A 1 27.89 4.17 -9.17
C MET A 1 28.00 3.62 -7.75
N TRP A 2 29.04 2.86 -7.38
CA TRP A 2 29.22 2.38 -6.00
C TRP A 2 29.29 3.50 -4.97
N VAL A 3 30.03 4.58 -5.26
CA VAL A 3 30.13 5.75 -4.39
C VAL A 3 28.76 6.41 -4.20
N LEU A 4 28.02 6.63 -5.28
CA LEU A 4 26.67 7.21 -5.22
C LEU A 4 25.75 6.34 -4.38
N PHE A 5 25.75 5.03 -4.59
CA PHE A 5 24.97 4.09 -3.78
C PHE A 5 25.34 4.18 -2.30
N GLY A 6 26.61 4.14 -1.98
CA GLY A 6 27.10 4.20 -0.59
C GLY A 6 26.76 5.52 0.10
N VAL A 7 26.96 6.65 -0.57
CA VAL A 7 26.64 7.98 -0.02
C VAL A 7 25.14 8.10 0.28
N VAL A 8 24.29 7.74 -0.67
CA VAL A 8 22.82 7.81 -0.49
C VAL A 8 22.37 6.88 0.63
N LEU A 9 22.88 5.63 0.66
CA LEU A 9 22.52 4.66 1.68
C LEU A 9 22.91 5.15 3.09
N ILE A 10 24.14 5.62 3.27
CA ILE A 10 24.65 6.10 4.55
C ILE A 10 23.88 7.35 4.99
N LEU A 11 23.71 8.33 4.10
CA LEU A 11 23.04 9.58 4.41
C LEU A 11 21.60 9.34 4.91
N PHE A 12 20.82 8.52 4.20
CA PHE A 12 19.44 8.24 4.60
C PHE A 12 19.32 7.21 5.74
N SER A 13 20.39 6.50 6.09
CA SER A 13 20.41 5.67 7.30
C SER A 13 20.55 6.51 8.57
N ILE A 14 21.19 7.68 8.49
CA ILE A 14 21.44 8.58 9.62
C ILE A 14 20.21 9.46 9.91
N VAL A 15 19.45 9.84 8.89
CA VAL A 15 18.30 10.74 9.05
C VAL A 15 17.21 10.07 9.90
N LYS A 16 16.68 10.80 10.88
CA LYS A 16 15.61 10.31 11.79
C LYS A 16 14.31 10.02 11.07
N THR A 17 13.95 10.83 10.09
CA THR A 17 12.72 10.66 9.29
C THR A 17 12.96 9.66 8.17
N LYS A 18 12.53 8.42 8.35
CA LYS A 18 12.69 7.35 7.37
C LYS A 18 11.49 7.29 6.43
N ILE A 19 11.49 8.12 5.41
CA ILE A 19 10.50 8.06 4.33
C ILE A 19 11.08 7.23 3.19
N VAL A 20 10.33 6.24 2.73
CA VAL A 20 10.78 5.30 1.67
C VAL A 20 11.25 6.04 0.42
N HIS A 21 10.63 7.15 0.06
CA HIS A 21 11.01 7.94 -1.11
C HIS A 21 12.42 8.51 -1.06
N TYR A 22 12.96 8.79 0.12
CA TYR A 22 14.33 9.34 0.22
C TYR A 22 15.40 8.31 -0.15
N SER A 23 15.16 7.02 0.14
CA SER A 23 16.07 5.95 -0.24
C SER A 23 15.91 5.52 -1.70
N SER A 24 14.88 5.97 -2.42
CA SER A 24 14.62 5.58 -3.81
C SER A 24 15.75 5.97 -4.77
N LEU A 25 16.52 7.02 -4.44
CA LEU A 25 17.71 7.39 -5.21
C LEU A 25 18.77 6.28 -5.24
N CYS A 26 18.77 5.35 -4.27
CA CYS A 26 19.63 4.17 -4.29
C CYS A 26 19.30 3.19 -5.44
N TYR A 27 18.06 3.19 -5.93
CA TYR A 27 17.63 2.25 -6.97
C TYR A 27 18.34 2.50 -8.30
N PHE A 28 18.61 3.76 -8.64
CA PHE A 28 19.31 4.11 -9.87
C PHE A 28 20.72 3.49 -9.96
N PRO A 29 21.65 3.73 -9.02
CA PRO A 29 22.96 3.11 -9.08
C PRO A 29 22.90 1.59 -8.94
N LEU A 30 21.94 1.04 -8.17
CA LEU A 30 21.79 -0.41 -8.00
C LEU A 30 21.35 -1.09 -9.28
N THR A 31 20.35 -0.53 -9.97
CA THR A 31 19.87 -1.07 -11.26
C THR A 31 20.93 -0.94 -12.35
N PHE A 32 21.68 0.16 -12.38
CA PHE A 32 22.81 0.32 -13.29
C PHE A 32 23.88 -0.75 -13.09
N LEU A 33 24.28 -0.98 -11.83
CA LEU A 33 25.28 -2.01 -11.50
C LEU A 33 24.80 -3.41 -11.86
N ALA A 34 23.51 -3.69 -11.62
CA ALA A 34 22.88 -4.95 -12.00
C ALA A 34 22.90 -5.14 -13.52
N ALA A 35 22.44 -4.13 -14.27
CA ALA A 35 22.44 -4.17 -15.74
C ALA A 35 23.85 -4.34 -16.32
N TRP A 36 24.84 -3.63 -15.79
CA TRP A 36 26.24 -3.79 -16.16
C TRP A 36 26.76 -5.21 -15.91
N GLN A 37 26.41 -5.80 -14.76
CA GLN A 37 26.81 -7.17 -14.45
C GLN A 37 26.12 -8.18 -15.36
N VAL A 38 24.83 -7.98 -15.70
CA VAL A 38 24.09 -8.81 -16.66
C VAL A 38 24.77 -8.77 -18.03
N SER A 39 25.12 -7.57 -18.54
CA SER A 39 25.85 -7.43 -19.82
C SER A 39 27.19 -8.17 -19.82
N ARG A 40 27.96 -8.09 -18.72
CA ARG A 40 29.23 -8.81 -18.62
C ARG A 40 29.11 -10.33 -18.63
N ILE A 41 27.99 -10.85 -18.04
CA ILE A 41 27.71 -12.28 -18.07
C ILE A 41 27.29 -12.69 -19.47
N ASP A 42 26.49 -11.89 -20.15
CA ASP A 42 26.01 -12.11 -21.52
C ASP A 42 27.15 -12.11 -22.53
N ASP A 43 28.08 -11.15 -22.40
CA ASP A 43 29.32 -11.08 -23.19
C ASP A 43 30.33 -12.22 -22.89
N GLY A 44 30.04 -13.11 -21.97
CA GLY A 44 30.95 -14.18 -21.54
C GLY A 44 32.17 -13.73 -20.74
N LYS A 45 32.23 -12.42 -20.33
CA LYS A 45 33.34 -11.87 -19.56
C LYS A 45 33.36 -12.32 -18.11
N VAL A 46 32.20 -12.73 -17.57
CA VAL A 46 32.02 -13.19 -16.19
C VAL A 46 31.04 -14.35 -16.16
N HIS A 47 31.34 -15.38 -15.37
CA HIS A 47 30.42 -16.49 -15.19
C HIS A 47 29.33 -16.18 -14.15
N LEU A 48 28.11 -16.67 -14.42
CA LEU A 48 27.01 -16.59 -13.44
C LEU A 48 27.34 -17.44 -12.20
N LYS A 49 27.51 -16.80 -11.07
CA LYS A 49 27.89 -17.46 -9.81
C LYS A 49 26.73 -18.25 -9.23
N ARG A 50 26.98 -19.42 -8.66
CA ARG A 50 25.98 -20.30 -8.06
C ARG A 50 25.18 -19.62 -6.91
N TRP A 51 25.81 -18.73 -6.17
CA TRP A 51 25.13 -18.01 -5.08
C TRP A 51 24.03 -17.07 -5.60
N VAL A 52 24.22 -16.45 -6.77
CA VAL A 52 23.19 -15.62 -7.43
C VAL A 52 21.94 -16.47 -7.71
N LEU A 53 22.13 -17.64 -8.31
CA LEU A 53 21.02 -18.58 -8.58
C LEU A 53 20.31 -19.01 -7.29
N ARG A 54 21.06 -19.24 -6.20
CA ARG A 54 20.47 -19.62 -4.91
C ARG A 54 19.64 -18.49 -4.32
N ILE A 55 20.16 -17.24 -4.34
CA ILE A 55 19.40 -16.07 -3.85
C ILE A 55 18.16 -15.84 -4.72
N THR A 56 18.28 -15.87 -6.05
CA THR A 56 17.13 -15.74 -6.95
C THR A 56 16.08 -16.81 -6.68
N GLY A 57 16.52 -18.07 -6.50
CA GLY A 57 15.61 -19.16 -6.14
C GLY A 57 14.95 -18.95 -4.78
N PHE A 58 15.72 -18.63 -3.75
CA PHE A 58 15.21 -18.39 -2.41
C PHE A 58 14.19 -17.25 -2.37
N THR A 59 14.51 -16.10 -2.95
CA THR A 59 13.59 -14.96 -3.01
C THR A 59 12.35 -15.27 -3.85
N GLY A 60 12.50 -16.01 -4.95
CA GLY A 60 11.38 -16.45 -5.77
C GLY A 60 10.44 -17.40 -5.02
N VAL A 61 10.98 -18.38 -4.29
CA VAL A 61 10.18 -19.31 -3.44
C VAL A 61 9.49 -18.53 -2.32
N LEU A 62 10.20 -17.64 -1.62
CA LEU A 62 9.64 -16.82 -0.54
C LEU A 62 8.45 -15.98 -1.05
N LEU A 63 8.62 -15.32 -2.18
CA LEU A 63 7.56 -14.53 -2.80
C LEU A 63 6.39 -15.41 -3.27
N SER A 64 6.65 -16.59 -3.84
CA SER A 64 5.60 -17.55 -4.21
C SER A 64 4.75 -17.96 -3.00
N ILE A 65 5.41 -18.29 -1.89
CA ILE A 65 4.74 -18.64 -0.63
C ILE A 65 3.90 -17.45 -0.12
N ALA A 66 4.45 -16.24 -0.12
CA ALA A 66 3.72 -15.05 0.30
C ALA A 66 2.45 -14.82 -0.54
N ILE A 67 2.54 -14.98 -1.86
CA ILE A 67 1.39 -14.84 -2.78
C ILE A 67 0.35 -15.94 -2.53
N MET A 68 0.78 -17.17 -2.25
CA MET A 68 -0.13 -18.29 -1.93
C MET A 68 -0.81 -18.13 -0.58
N LEU A 69 -0.11 -17.57 0.41
CA LEU A 69 -0.65 -17.38 1.76
C LEU A 69 -1.66 -16.21 1.81
N LEU A 70 -1.53 -15.21 0.97
CA LEU A 70 -2.37 -14.02 1.01
C LEU A 70 -3.88 -14.33 0.92
N PRO A 71 -4.38 -15.10 -0.05
CA PRO A 71 -5.79 -15.48 -0.09
C PRO A 71 -6.18 -16.38 1.08
N LEU A 72 -5.28 -17.25 1.58
CA LEU A 72 -5.58 -18.08 2.74
C LEU A 72 -5.79 -17.27 4.01
N VAL A 73 -4.97 -16.23 4.24
CA VAL A 73 -5.15 -15.28 5.34
C VAL A 73 -6.51 -14.60 5.22
N GLY A 74 -6.89 -14.18 4.03
CA GLY A 74 -8.19 -13.57 3.77
C GLY A 74 -9.39 -14.52 4.02
N ILE A 75 -9.26 -15.79 3.63
CA ILE A 75 -10.30 -16.83 3.85
C ILE A 75 -10.42 -17.17 5.34
N TRP A 76 -9.29 -17.22 6.06
CA TRP A 76 -9.25 -17.61 7.47
C TRP A 76 -9.21 -16.45 8.44
N LYS A 77 -9.53 -15.23 7.97
CA LYS A 77 -9.47 -14.01 8.79
C LYS A 77 -10.22 -14.14 10.12
N ASP A 78 -11.39 -14.80 10.12
CA ASP A 78 -12.21 -14.94 11.31
C ASP A 78 -11.53 -15.78 12.43
N ARG A 79 -10.58 -16.64 12.05
CA ARG A 79 -9.76 -17.38 13.00
C ARG A 79 -8.62 -16.53 13.58
N LEU A 80 -8.23 -15.48 12.88
CA LEU A 80 -7.15 -14.56 13.30
C LEU A 80 -7.67 -13.43 14.19
N ILE A 81 -8.90 -13.00 14.01
CA ILE A 81 -9.53 -11.90 14.76
C ILE A 81 -9.37 -12.07 16.28
N PRO A 82 -9.57 -13.24 16.91
CA PRO A 82 -9.44 -13.37 18.38
C PRO A 82 -8.02 -13.12 18.92
N TYR A 83 -7.00 -13.08 18.06
CA TYR A 83 -5.60 -12.81 18.43
C TYR A 83 -5.17 -11.35 18.17
N ILE A 84 -6.11 -10.50 17.75
CA ILE A 84 -5.83 -9.10 17.40
C ILE A 84 -6.47 -8.20 18.45
N ASP A 85 -5.66 -7.48 19.20
CA ASP A 85 -6.14 -6.55 20.26
C ASP A 85 -6.56 -5.19 19.72
N ASP A 86 -6.18 -4.83 18.49
CA ASP A 86 -6.50 -3.55 17.86
C ASP A 86 -7.94 -3.56 17.30
N GLU A 87 -8.85 -2.86 18.00
CA GLU A 87 -10.25 -2.72 17.61
C GLU A 87 -10.43 -2.15 16.20
N PHE A 88 -9.59 -1.21 15.79
CA PHE A 88 -9.63 -0.65 14.44
C PHE A 88 -9.24 -1.68 13.38
N ALA A 89 -8.20 -2.49 13.64
CA ALA A 89 -7.80 -3.58 12.75
C ALA A 89 -8.89 -4.66 12.64
N VAL A 90 -9.50 -5.03 13.77
CA VAL A 90 -10.63 -5.99 13.80
C VAL A 90 -11.80 -5.49 12.96
N ALA A 91 -12.19 -4.22 13.14
CA ALA A 91 -13.30 -3.62 12.38
C ALA A 91 -13.00 -3.54 10.87
N ASN A 92 -11.74 -3.27 10.49
CA ASN A 92 -11.33 -3.32 9.08
C ASN A 92 -11.39 -4.73 8.50
N LEU A 93 -11.00 -5.75 9.25
CA LEU A 93 -11.07 -7.15 8.81
C LEU A 93 -12.50 -7.65 8.60
N GLN A 94 -13.52 -6.96 9.13
CA GLN A 94 -14.92 -7.27 8.85
C GLN A 94 -15.36 -6.88 7.44
N ALA A 95 -14.53 -6.17 6.66
CA ALA A 95 -14.82 -5.84 5.27
C ALA A 95 -15.19 -7.11 4.46
N ALA A 96 -16.24 -6.97 3.66
CA ALA A 96 -16.71 -8.04 2.79
C ALA A 96 -15.79 -8.14 1.57
N VAL A 97 -14.80 -9.02 1.61
CA VAL A 97 -13.88 -9.30 0.51
C VAL A 97 -13.98 -10.77 0.13
N ASN A 98 -14.25 -11.02 -1.14
CA ASN A 98 -14.34 -12.38 -1.66
C ASN A 98 -12.95 -12.92 -2.01
N TRP A 99 -12.50 -13.91 -1.24
CA TRP A 99 -11.28 -14.66 -1.51
C TRP A 99 -11.62 -16.06 -2.00
N SER A 100 -10.77 -16.62 -2.88
CA SER A 100 -10.92 -17.96 -3.41
C SER A 100 -9.62 -18.75 -3.26
N TYR A 101 -9.73 -20.06 -2.96
CA TYR A 101 -8.56 -20.96 -2.98
C TYR A 101 -7.89 -21.02 -4.37
N LEU A 102 -8.63 -20.73 -5.45
CA LEU A 102 -8.05 -20.69 -6.80
C LEU A 102 -7.00 -19.56 -6.94
N GLU A 103 -7.06 -18.54 -6.10
CA GLU A 103 -6.08 -17.44 -6.13
C GLU A 103 -4.69 -17.88 -5.67
N CYS A 104 -4.60 -18.98 -4.93
CA CYS A 104 -3.30 -19.61 -4.60
C CYS A 104 -2.55 -20.08 -5.86
N LEU A 105 -3.26 -20.32 -6.97
CA LEU A 105 -2.64 -20.70 -8.24
C LEU A 105 -1.68 -19.63 -8.78
N TYR A 106 -1.91 -18.35 -8.51
CA TYR A 106 -0.97 -17.29 -8.90
C TYR A 106 0.42 -17.52 -8.30
N GLY A 107 0.49 -17.87 -7.03
CA GLY A 107 1.76 -18.23 -6.39
C GLY A 107 2.35 -19.53 -6.95
N GLY A 108 1.51 -20.53 -7.23
CA GLY A 108 1.95 -21.80 -7.85
C GLY A 108 2.52 -21.61 -9.26
N ILE A 109 1.86 -20.81 -10.10
CA ILE A 109 2.34 -20.46 -11.45
C ILE A 109 3.66 -19.68 -11.35
N TYR A 110 3.75 -18.73 -10.42
CA TYR A 110 4.98 -17.98 -10.20
C TYR A 110 6.12 -18.90 -9.76
N LEU A 111 5.88 -19.85 -8.85
CA LEU A 111 6.86 -20.83 -8.40
C LEU A 111 7.37 -21.70 -9.57
N ALA A 112 6.46 -22.21 -10.39
CA ALA A 112 6.81 -22.98 -11.58
C ALA A 112 7.67 -22.14 -12.55
N GLY A 113 7.29 -20.87 -12.75
CA GLY A 113 8.06 -19.91 -13.56
C GLY A 113 9.47 -19.67 -13.02
N ILE A 114 9.65 -19.54 -11.71
CA ILE A 114 10.97 -19.41 -11.07
C ILE A 114 11.83 -20.67 -11.31
N ILE A 115 11.25 -21.86 -11.16
CA ILE A 115 11.98 -23.12 -11.41
C ILE A 115 12.48 -23.18 -12.86
N VAL A 116 11.61 -22.88 -13.83
CA VAL A 116 11.97 -22.82 -15.26
C VAL A 116 13.04 -21.77 -15.50
N THR A 117 12.90 -20.60 -14.90
CA THR A 117 13.88 -19.51 -14.98
C THR A 117 15.27 -19.95 -14.51
N LEU A 118 15.36 -20.61 -13.36
CA LEU A 118 16.64 -21.10 -12.81
C LEU A 118 17.31 -22.15 -13.73
N VAL A 119 16.50 -23.00 -14.38
CA VAL A 119 17.01 -23.96 -15.37
C VAL A 119 17.54 -23.24 -16.60
N TRP A 120 16.79 -22.25 -17.11
CA TRP A 120 17.20 -21.51 -18.32
C TRP A 120 18.37 -20.56 -18.06
N LEU A 121 18.50 -19.93 -16.90
CA LEU A 121 19.67 -19.14 -16.55
C LEU A 121 20.99 -19.93 -16.63
N LYS A 122 20.93 -21.25 -16.41
CA LYS A 122 22.09 -22.15 -16.55
C LYS A 122 22.34 -22.63 -18.00
N ARG A 123 21.28 -22.80 -18.80
CA ARG A 123 21.36 -23.35 -20.17
C ARG A 123 21.53 -22.25 -21.24
N ASN A 124 20.76 -21.21 -21.11
CA ASN A 124 20.75 -20.04 -22.00
C ASN A 124 20.43 -18.81 -21.15
N PHE A 125 21.46 -18.04 -20.82
CA PHE A 125 21.38 -16.91 -19.92
C PHE A 125 20.38 -15.86 -20.39
N GLN A 126 20.39 -15.48 -21.69
CA GLN A 126 19.50 -14.48 -22.27
C GLN A 126 18.02 -14.87 -22.12
N LYS A 127 17.67 -16.11 -22.48
CA LYS A 127 16.29 -16.62 -22.31
C LYS A 127 15.88 -16.68 -20.85
N GLY A 128 16.81 -17.08 -19.97
CA GLY A 128 16.56 -17.11 -18.53
C GLY A 128 16.31 -15.71 -17.96
N MET A 129 17.08 -14.71 -18.38
CA MET A 129 16.90 -13.31 -17.97
C MET A 129 15.60 -12.73 -18.51
N LEU A 130 15.28 -12.98 -19.79
CA LEU A 130 14.00 -12.53 -20.37
C LEU A 130 12.81 -13.12 -19.61
N LEU A 131 12.85 -14.43 -19.32
CA LEU A 131 11.79 -15.08 -18.56
C LEU A 131 11.70 -14.52 -17.13
N LEU A 132 12.83 -14.25 -16.46
CA LEU A 132 12.85 -13.67 -15.13
C LEU A 132 12.15 -12.30 -15.12
N ILE A 133 12.51 -11.42 -16.06
CA ILE A 133 11.93 -10.08 -16.16
C ILE A 133 10.42 -10.17 -16.47
N SER A 134 10.04 -11.00 -17.45
CA SER A 134 8.62 -11.19 -17.82
C SER A 134 7.80 -11.72 -16.67
N LEU A 135 8.34 -12.65 -15.90
CA LEU A 135 7.66 -13.21 -14.72
C LEU A 135 7.50 -12.18 -13.61
N GLN A 136 8.50 -11.31 -13.38
CA GLN A 136 8.36 -10.19 -12.42
C GLN A 136 7.31 -9.19 -12.86
N LEU A 137 7.29 -8.80 -14.13
CA LEU A 137 6.26 -7.90 -14.66
C LEU A 137 4.87 -8.51 -14.53
N PHE A 138 4.72 -9.79 -14.86
CA PHE A 138 3.45 -10.50 -14.71
C PHE A 138 2.95 -10.50 -13.27
N ILE A 139 3.80 -10.87 -12.30
CA ILE A 139 3.36 -10.96 -10.90
C ILE A 139 3.07 -9.59 -10.29
N ILE A 140 3.81 -8.54 -10.66
CA ILE A 140 3.52 -7.17 -10.26
C ILE A 140 2.14 -6.76 -10.80
N GLN A 141 1.83 -7.06 -12.07
CA GLN A 141 0.55 -6.75 -12.68
C GLN A 141 -0.61 -7.48 -11.97
N VAL A 142 -0.43 -8.76 -11.64
CA VAL A 142 -1.41 -9.54 -10.85
C VAL A 142 -1.57 -8.92 -9.46
N ALA A 143 -0.47 -8.57 -8.78
CA ALA A 143 -0.54 -7.97 -7.46
C ALA A 143 -1.31 -6.66 -7.48
N MET A 144 -0.99 -5.74 -8.40
CA MET A 144 -1.60 -4.41 -8.48
C MET A 144 -3.08 -4.44 -8.86
N ASN A 145 -3.49 -5.33 -9.78
CA ASN A 145 -4.87 -5.33 -10.26
C ASN A 145 -5.78 -6.28 -9.48
N HIS A 146 -5.24 -7.31 -8.86
CA HIS A 146 -6.04 -8.34 -8.19
C HIS A 146 -5.92 -8.30 -6.68
N PHE A 147 -4.70 -8.30 -6.13
CA PHE A 147 -4.50 -8.39 -4.69
C PHE A 147 -4.58 -7.05 -3.96
N VAL A 148 -3.98 -5.99 -4.52
CA VAL A 148 -3.95 -4.67 -3.87
C VAL A 148 -5.36 -4.13 -3.57
N PRO A 149 -6.36 -4.18 -4.48
CA PRO A 149 -7.71 -3.72 -4.18
C PRO A 149 -8.39 -4.51 -3.07
N LYS A 150 -8.11 -5.81 -2.96
CA LYS A 150 -8.64 -6.67 -1.89
C LYS A 150 -8.01 -6.33 -0.53
N VAL A 151 -6.70 -6.10 -0.49
CA VAL A 151 -5.99 -5.69 0.71
C VAL A 151 -6.40 -4.28 1.13
N GLU A 152 -6.59 -3.36 0.17
CA GLU A 152 -7.06 -2.00 0.43
C GLU A 152 -8.44 -2.00 1.12
N ALA A 153 -9.30 -2.95 0.79
CA ALA A 153 -10.62 -3.09 1.41
C ALA A 153 -10.53 -3.31 2.93
N TYR A 154 -9.43 -3.92 3.42
CA TYR A 154 -9.16 -4.09 4.85
C TYR A 154 -8.40 -2.93 5.50
N SER A 155 -8.25 -1.80 4.85
CA SER A 155 -7.49 -0.67 5.41
C SER A 155 -8.23 0.65 5.27
N GLN A 156 -8.23 1.23 4.08
CA GLN A 156 -8.70 2.60 3.88
C GLN A 156 -9.87 2.74 2.91
N LYS A 157 -10.34 1.63 2.32
CA LYS A 157 -11.39 1.67 1.29
C LYS A 157 -12.66 2.38 1.76
N ALA A 158 -13.12 2.12 2.99
CA ALA A 158 -14.32 2.76 3.52
C ALA A 158 -14.17 4.29 3.63
N ALA A 159 -12.98 4.76 4.05
CA ALA A 159 -12.67 6.19 4.06
C ALA A 159 -12.63 6.78 2.65
N VAL A 160 -11.97 6.08 1.72
CA VAL A 160 -11.88 6.50 0.31
C VAL A 160 -13.25 6.54 -0.36
N ASP A 161 -14.09 5.52 -0.14
CA ASP A 161 -15.44 5.48 -0.69
C ASP A 161 -16.30 6.64 -0.14
N PHE A 162 -16.16 6.96 1.15
CA PHE A 162 -16.81 8.13 1.75
C PHE A 162 -16.29 9.45 1.12
N TYR A 163 -14.99 9.59 0.91
CA TYR A 163 -14.44 10.78 0.25
C TYR A 163 -14.97 10.93 -1.18
N LYS A 164 -15.00 9.84 -1.93
CA LYS A 164 -15.54 9.81 -3.31
C LYS A 164 -17.03 10.14 -3.36
N SER A 165 -17.81 9.76 -2.36
CA SER A 165 -19.24 10.09 -2.31
C SER A 165 -19.49 11.61 -2.17
N LEU A 166 -18.48 12.36 -1.74
CA LEU A 166 -18.52 13.81 -1.61
C LEU A 166 -17.75 14.53 -2.74
N ALA A 167 -17.20 13.79 -3.71
CA ALA A 167 -16.47 14.37 -4.82
C ALA A 167 -17.34 15.32 -5.65
N GLY A 168 -16.77 16.45 -6.04
CA GLY A 168 -17.47 17.49 -6.81
C GLY A 168 -18.53 18.28 -6.03
N GLN A 169 -18.77 17.96 -4.75
CA GLN A 169 -19.70 18.72 -3.91
C GLN A 169 -18.98 19.91 -3.24
N ASP A 170 -19.68 21.03 -3.12
CA ASP A 170 -19.15 22.21 -2.44
C ASP A 170 -19.31 22.09 -0.92
N VAL A 171 -18.46 21.28 -0.31
CA VAL A 171 -18.48 20.93 1.11
C VAL A 171 -17.09 21.01 1.73
N TYR A 172 -17.03 21.14 3.05
CA TYR A 172 -15.81 20.93 3.81
C TYR A 172 -15.73 19.48 4.27
N LEU A 173 -14.54 18.88 4.19
CA LEU A 173 -14.25 17.53 4.65
C LEU A 173 -12.91 17.52 5.40
N ALA A 174 -12.89 16.94 6.58
CA ALA A 174 -11.67 16.81 7.38
C ALA A 174 -11.64 15.53 8.22
N PRO A 175 -10.48 14.88 8.38
CA PRO A 175 -10.28 13.87 9.41
C PRO A 175 -10.17 14.52 10.79
N LEU A 176 -10.66 13.84 11.85
CA LEU A 176 -10.63 14.35 13.21
C LEU A 176 -9.34 13.96 13.97
N ASP A 177 -9.00 12.67 14.01
CA ASP A 177 -7.96 12.16 14.91
C ASP A 177 -6.79 11.46 14.20
N PHE A 178 -6.78 11.48 12.90
CA PHE A 178 -5.67 10.90 12.13
C PHE A 178 -5.24 11.82 11.00
N VAL A 179 -3.97 11.70 10.62
CA VAL A 179 -3.43 12.46 9.50
C VAL A 179 -3.64 11.66 8.22
N SER A 180 -4.42 12.22 7.31
CA SER A 180 -4.60 11.68 5.97
C SER A 180 -4.76 12.84 5.00
N TYR A 181 -4.07 12.78 3.88
CA TYR A 181 -4.26 13.72 2.78
C TYR A 181 -5.15 13.15 1.67
N GLY A 182 -5.58 11.88 1.80
CA GLY A 182 -6.43 11.21 0.83
C GLY A 182 -7.75 11.93 0.57
N TYR A 183 -8.33 12.56 1.61
CA TYR A 183 -9.56 13.31 1.45
C TYR A 183 -9.43 14.49 0.47
N LEU A 184 -8.25 15.13 0.37
CA LEU A 184 -8.02 16.24 -0.58
C LEU A 184 -8.10 15.76 -2.03
N PHE A 185 -7.55 14.58 -2.29
CA PHE A 185 -7.50 13.99 -3.62
C PHE A 185 -8.85 13.35 -4.02
N TYR A 186 -9.35 12.45 -3.19
CA TYR A 186 -10.53 11.64 -3.54
C TYR A 186 -11.85 12.41 -3.48
N SER A 187 -11.93 13.52 -2.72
CA SER A 187 -13.10 14.40 -2.74
C SER A 187 -12.98 15.56 -3.73
N GLU A 188 -11.91 15.60 -4.53
CA GLU A 188 -11.62 16.68 -5.50
C GLU A 188 -11.69 18.07 -4.86
N LYS A 189 -11.15 18.16 -3.64
CA LYS A 189 -11.33 19.32 -2.80
C LYS A 189 -10.75 20.60 -3.42
N GLN A 190 -11.60 21.59 -3.55
CA GLN A 190 -11.18 22.93 -3.96
C GLN A 190 -10.60 23.72 -2.78
N PRO A 191 -9.64 24.65 -3.04
CA PRO A 191 -9.14 25.56 -2.02
C PRO A 191 -10.27 26.35 -1.37
N SER A 192 -10.17 26.59 -0.06
CA SER A 192 -11.13 27.47 0.64
C SER A 192 -10.78 28.93 0.38
N THR A 193 -11.80 29.77 0.26
CA THR A 193 -11.66 31.23 0.24
C THR A 193 -11.67 31.85 1.64
N GLN A 194 -11.96 31.05 2.67
CA GLN A 194 -12.07 31.51 4.06
C GLN A 194 -10.71 31.45 4.77
N PRO A 195 -10.13 32.57 5.24
CA PRO A 195 -8.85 32.59 5.95
C PRO A 195 -8.85 31.70 7.20
N ALA A 196 -9.93 31.69 7.97
CA ALA A 196 -10.09 30.89 9.18
C ALA A 196 -9.95 29.37 8.93
N TYR A 197 -10.23 28.92 7.70
CA TYR A 197 -9.99 27.53 7.31
C TYR A 197 -8.50 27.14 7.39
N TYR A 198 -7.61 28.06 7.08
CA TYR A 198 -6.16 27.80 7.09
C TYR A 198 -5.53 28.05 8.46
N GLU A 199 -6.08 28.97 9.25
CA GLU A 199 -5.53 29.34 10.55
C GLU A 199 -5.97 28.38 11.66
N GLN A 200 -7.25 28.05 11.71
CA GLN A 200 -7.88 27.27 12.78
C GLN A 200 -8.75 26.13 12.23
N LYS A 201 -8.25 25.43 11.24
CA LYS A 201 -9.02 24.48 10.42
C LYS A 201 -10.00 23.60 11.19
N ARG A 202 -9.54 22.87 12.20
CA ARG A 202 -10.37 21.91 12.93
C ARG A 202 -11.40 22.62 13.79
N GLU A 203 -10.96 23.57 14.58
CA GLU A 203 -11.83 24.30 15.50
C GLU A 203 -12.89 25.11 14.75
N TRP A 204 -12.47 25.79 13.69
CA TRP A 204 -13.38 26.54 12.84
C TRP A 204 -14.41 25.66 12.13
N LEU A 205 -14.01 24.49 11.65
CA LEU A 205 -14.93 23.54 11.03
C LEU A 205 -15.92 22.94 12.03
N LEU A 206 -15.53 22.76 13.30
CA LEU A 206 -16.40 22.23 14.35
C LEU A 206 -17.36 23.29 14.92
N ASN A 207 -16.88 24.50 15.19
CA ASN A 207 -17.57 25.49 16.01
C ASN A 207 -17.73 26.87 15.34
N GLY A 208 -16.95 27.18 14.30
CA GLY A 208 -16.94 28.49 13.64
C GLY A 208 -18.14 28.73 12.72
N ALA A 209 -18.26 29.95 12.20
CA ALA A 209 -19.28 30.30 11.20
C ALA A 209 -18.87 29.80 9.82
N VAL A 210 -19.29 28.59 9.48
CA VAL A 210 -19.00 27.94 8.18
C VAL A 210 -20.07 28.31 7.16
N ASP A 211 -19.63 28.46 5.93
CA ASP A 211 -20.47 28.86 4.78
C ASP A 211 -20.99 27.66 3.96
N LYS A 212 -20.50 26.44 4.28
CA LYS A 212 -20.81 25.22 3.54
C LYS A 212 -21.02 24.04 4.50
N PRO A 213 -21.69 22.97 4.07
CA PRO A 213 -21.80 21.75 4.87
C PRO A 213 -20.42 21.18 5.21
N VAL A 214 -20.28 20.68 6.43
CA VAL A 214 -19.01 20.09 6.93
C VAL A 214 -19.22 18.63 7.22
N TYR A 215 -18.31 17.81 6.70
CA TYR A 215 -18.26 16.37 6.97
C TYR A 215 -16.95 16.01 7.66
N PHE A 216 -17.02 15.04 8.55
CA PHE A 216 -15.87 14.56 9.28
C PHE A 216 -15.79 13.03 9.23
N ILE A 217 -14.58 12.55 9.36
CA ILE A 217 -14.27 11.12 9.49
C ILE A 217 -13.35 10.91 10.69
N THR A 218 -13.62 9.90 11.46
CA THR A 218 -12.75 9.45 12.55
C THR A 218 -12.61 7.94 12.55
N LYS A 219 -11.65 7.42 13.33
CA LYS A 219 -11.55 5.98 13.60
C LYS A 219 -12.50 5.59 14.71
N ILE A 220 -12.96 4.34 14.72
CA ILE A 220 -13.83 3.80 15.76
C ILE A 220 -13.21 3.93 17.16
N THR A 221 -11.90 3.79 17.27
CA THR A 221 -11.14 3.96 18.52
C THR A 221 -11.25 5.36 19.13
N SER A 222 -11.52 6.36 18.31
CA SER A 222 -11.70 7.76 18.76
C SER A 222 -13.18 8.18 18.80
N GLU A 223 -14.12 7.31 18.42
CA GLU A 223 -15.54 7.60 18.41
C GLU A 223 -16.08 8.10 19.76
N PRO A 224 -15.70 7.53 20.94
CA PRO A 224 -16.20 7.98 22.22
C PRO A 224 -15.98 9.47 22.49
N GLN A 225 -14.94 10.07 21.93
CA GLN A 225 -14.65 11.50 22.06
C GLN A 225 -15.59 12.39 21.25
N TRP A 226 -16.10 11.87 20.13
CA TRP A 226 -16.87 12.65 19.14
C TRP A 226 -18.36 12.37 19.17
N SER A 227 -18.78 11.20 19.64
CA SER A 227 -20.20 10.80 19.69
C SER A 227 -21.06 11.72 20.54
N ALA A 228 -20.49 12.30 21.61
CA ALA A 228 -21.16 13.24 22.49
C ALA A 228 -21.02 14.72 22.07
N HIS A 229 -20.33 15.02 20.95
CA HIS A 229 -20.10 16.39 20.52
C HIS A 229 -21.40 17.04 20.02
N PRO A 230 -21.83 18.21 20.58
CA PRO A 230 -23.16 18.77 20.33
C PRO A 230 -23.41 19.14 18.86
N ASN A 231 -22.36 19.52 18.15
CA ASN A 231 -22.44 19.98 16.77
C ASN A 231 -22.29 18.85 15.73
N LEU A 232 -22.12 17.59 16.16
CA LEU A 232 -21.94 16.47 15.25
C LEU A 232 -23.15 15.55 15.23
N VAL A 233 -23.47 15.06 14.05
CA VAL A 233 -24.47 14.01 13.81
C VAL A 233 -23.77 12.84 13.13
N LYS A 234 -23.81 11.66 13.75
CA LYS A 234 -23.31 10.42 13.15
C LYS A 234 -24.14 10.07 11.93
N LEU A 235 -23.49 9.89 10.79
CA LEU A 235 -24.11 9.44 9.54
C LEU A 235 -24.10 7.92 9.42
N GLY A 236 -23.06 7.29 9.96
CA GLY A 236 -22.87 5.85 9.91
C GLY A 236 -21.44 5.47 10.24
N GLU A 237 -21.18 4.17 10.15
CA GLU A 237 -19.85 3.60 10.33
C GLU A 237 -19.61 2.48 9.30
N GLN A 238 -18.37 2.30 8.91
CA GLN A 238 -17.98 1.22 8.01
C GLN A 238 -16.50 0.88 8.20
N ASN A 239 -16.21 -0.41 8.41
CA ASN A 239 -14.86 -0.97 8.48
C ASN A 239 -13.92 -0.14 9.38
N GLY A 240 -14.37 0.16 10.60
CA GLY A 240 -13.58 0.90 11.60
C GLY A 240 -13.52 2.41 11.40
N PHE A 241 -14.21 2.96 10.40
CA PHE A 241 -14.37 4.41 10.24
C PHE A 241 -15.78 4.85 10.59
N VAL A 242 -15.89 6.00 11.25
CA VAL A 242 -17.14 6.63 11.62
C VAL A 242 -17.25 7.97 10.91
N PHE A 243 -18.41 8.22 10.32
CA PHE A 243 -18.70 9.38 9.51
C PHE A 243 -19.66 10.31 10.22
N TYR A 244 -19.33 11.60 10.23
CA TYR A 244 -20.14 12.63 10.85
C TYR A 244 -20.45 13.76 9.86
N LYS A 245 -21.58 14.42 10.11
CA LYS A 245 -21.93 15.69 9.52
C LYS A 245 -22.10 16.71 10.62
N ARG A 246 -21.66 17.94 10.39
CA ARG A 246 -21.99 19.06 11.27
C ARG A 246 -23.48 19.42 11.14
N ARG A 247 -24.10 19.75 12.27
CA ARG A 247 -25.48 20.31 12.33
C ARG A 247 -25.60 21.64 11.67
#